data_91060a265f7384ec8fef5626b8645deb
#
_entry.id   91060a265f7384ec8fef5626b8645deb
#
_cell.length_a   1.000
_cell.length_b   1.000
_cell.length_c   1.000
_cell.angle_alpha   90.00
_cell.angle_beta   90.00
_cell.angle_gamma   90.00
#
_symmetry.space_group_name_H-M   'P 1'
#
loop_
_entity.id
_entity.type
_entity.pdbx_description
1 polymer ?
#
loop_
_entity_poly.entity_id
_entity_poly.type
_entity_poly.pdbx_seq_one_letter_code
_entity_poly.pdbx_strand_id
1 'polypeptide(L)'
;KLYNTWQSKKKTNGQWKSAENMDIAAYTYGFVINYNTKRTPYKGSAIFFHIGNSYTLGCTATSVANVKQILKWLDPKKKPVIIQTPIKELNKY
;
A
#
# COMPACT_ATOMS: atom_id res chain seq x y z
N LYS A 1 -3.05 15.52 11.02
CA LYS A 1 -4.12 16.01 10.12
C LYS A 1 -4.07 15.35 8.74
N LEU A 2 -2.87 15.19 8.16
CA LEU A 2 -2.69 14.55 6.84
C LEU A 2 -2.30 13.07 6.94
N TYR A 3 -2.33 12.50 8.12
CA TYR A 3 -1.95 11.12 8.37
C TYR A 3 -2.73 10.15 7.49
N ASN A 4 -1.99 9.21 6.87
CA ASN A 4 -2.52 8.17 5.99
C ASN A 4 -3.35 8.73 4.81
N THR A 5 -2.85 9.80 4.17
CA THR A 5 -3.47 10.41 2.98
C THR A 5 -2.46 10.58 1.86
N TRP A 6 -2.92 10.60 0.61
CA TRP A 6 -2.14 11.02 -0.54
C TRP A 6 -1.96 12.54 -0.51
N GLN A 7 -0.72 13.00 -0.70
CA GLN A 7 -0.44 14.44 -0.71
C GLN A 7 0.60 14.81 -1.76
N SER A 8 0.40 15.96 -2.40
CA SER A 8 1.42 16.56 -3.26
C SER A 8 2.46 17.29 -2.40
N LYS A 9 3.75 17.00 -2.61
CA LYS A 9 4.82 17.71 -1.91
C LYS A 9 4.73 19.22 -2.07
N LYS A 10 4.41 19.68 -3.29
CA LYS A 10 4.31 21.13 -3.57
C LYS A 10 3.17 21.79 -2.82
N LYS A 11 2.01 21.11 -2.73
CA LYS A 11 0.80 21.69 -2.12
C LYS A 11 0.79 21.63 -0.60
N THR A 12 1.49 20.67 -0.01
CA THR A 12 1.44 20.43 1.44
C THR A 12 2.76 20.65 2.15
N ASN A 13 3.74 21.27 1.47
CA ASN A 13 5.05 21.55 2.04
C ASN A 13 4.92 22.30 3.37
N GLY A 14 5.55 21.78 4.41
CA GLY A 14 5.50 22.38 5.75
C GLY A 14 4.31 21.97 6.61
N GLN A 15 3.35 21.21 6.07
CA GLN A 15 2.15 20.80 6.81
C GLN A 15 2.30 19.43 7.51
N TRP A 16 3.47 18.80 7.38
CA TRP A 16 3.74 17.48 7.97
C TRP A 16 5.20 17.40 8.43
N LYS A 17 5.48 16.52 9.39
CA LYS A 17 6.84 16.31 9.90
C LYS A 17 7.60 15.26 9.11
N SER A 18 6.93 14.22 8.65
CA SER A 18 7.52 13.16 7.85
C SER A 18 6.50 12.61 6.86
N ALA A 19 6.98 12.07 5.76
CA ALA A 19 6.11 11.48 4.73
C ALA A 19 6.84 10.35 4.02
N GLU A 20 6.08 9.38 3.54
CA GLU A 20 6.58 8.32 2.68
C GLU A 20 6.82 8.87 1.28
N ASN A 21 8.07 8.84 0.83
CA ASN A 21 8.43 9.27 -0.51
C ASN A 21 8.02 8.20 -1.53
N MET A 22 7.14 8.57 -2.47
CA MET A 22 6.64 7.66 -3.50
C MET A 22 7.54 7.58 -4.74
N ASP A 23 8.54 8.46 -4.86
CA ASP A 23 9.44 8.50 -6.02
C ASP A 23 10.68 7.62 -5.76
N ILE A 24 10.46 6.33 -5.63
CA ILE A 24 11.51 5.33 -5.46
C ILE A 24 11.27 4.12 -6.37
N ALA A 25 12.32 3.37 -6.67
CA ALA A 25 12.26 2.24 -7.60
C ALA A 25 11.25 1.15 -7.19
N ALA A 26 11.09 0.88 -5.88
CA ALA A 26 10.16 -0.11 -5.38
C ALA A 26 8.69 0.22 -5.71
N TYR A 27 8.37 1.50 -5.96
CA TYR A 27 7.02 1.97 -6.26
C TYR A 27 6.80 2.27 -7.74
N THR A 28 7.70 1.82 -8.62
CA THR A 28 7.51 1.97 -10.09
C THR A 28 6.19 1.35 -10.53
N TYR A 29 5.83 0.20 -9.98
CA TYR A 29 4.53 -0.44 -10.16
C TYR A 29 3.98 -0.80 -8.79
N GLY A 30 2.71 -0.51 -8.57
CA GLY A 30 2.09 -0.85 -7.31
C GLY A 30 0.72 -0.20 -7.16
N PHE A 31 0.12 -0.42 -6.02
CA PHE A 31 -1.17 0.19 -5.68
C PHE A 31 -1.30 0.30 -4.16
N VAL A 32 -2.19 1.17 -3.74
CA VAL A 32 -2.50 1.35 -2.32
C VAL A 32 -3.46 0.26 -1.87
N ILE A 33 -3.16 -0.32 -0.71
CA ILE A 33 -4.10 -1.16 0.00
C ILE A 33 -4.90 -0.25 0.93
N ASN A 34 -6.23 -0.30 0.82
CA ASN A 34 -7.11 0.50 1.66
C ASN A 34 -7.13 -0.04 3.09
N TYR A 35 -6.06 0.26 3.81
CA TYR A 35 -5.87 -0.08 5.21
C TYR A 35 -5.92 1.19 6.05
N ASN A 36 -6.56 1.12 7.20
CA ASN A 36 -6.71 2.26 8.11
C ASN A 36 -7.30 3.50 7.41
N THR A 37 -8.34 3.31 6.64
CA THR A 37 -9.01 4.40 5.92
C THR A 37 -9.64 5.44 6.86
N LYS A 38 -9.91 5.05 8.10
CA LYS A 38 -10.38 5.97 9.16
C LYS A 38 -9.26 6.86 9.69
N ARG A 39 -8.01 6.61 9.28
CA ARG A 39 -6.85 7.42 9.63
C ARG A 39 -6.60 7.51 11.14
N THR A 40 -6.78 6.40 11.84
CA THR A 40 -6.55 6.33 13.29
C THR A 40 -5.04 6.35 13.56
N PRO A 41 -4.50 7.34 14.30
CA PRO A 41 -3.09 7.39 14.62
C PRO A 41 -2.61 6.10 15.30
N TYR A 42 -1.36 5.70 15.00
CA TYR A 42 -0.67 4.51 15.53
C TYR A 42 -1.26 3.17 15.07
N LYS A 43 -2.24 3.16 14.18
CA LYS A 43 -2.79 1.93 13.59
C LYS A 43 -2.08 1.50 12.30
N GLY A 44 -1.14 2.29 11.83
CA GLY A 44 -0.38 2.03 10.60
C GLY A 44 -0.86 2.87 9.42
N SER A 45 0.07 3.17 8.53
CA SER A 45 -0.19 4.02 7.37
C SER A 45 0.72 3.63 6.21
N ALA A 46 0.44 4.17 5.03
CA ALA A 46 1.26 3.98 3.85
C ALA A 46 1.44 2.48 3.51
N ILE A 47 0.34 1.73 3.51
CA ILE A 47 0.36 0.30 3.20
C ILE A 47 0.10 0.12 1.71
N PHE A 48 1.12 -0.39 1.01
CA PHE A 48 1.10 -0.54 -0.45
C PHE A 48 1.39 -1.98 -0.85
N PHE A 49 0.96 -2.35 -2.05
CA PHE A 49 1.42 -3.54 -2.75
C PHE A 49 2.43 -3.08 -3.79
N HIS A 50 3.67 -3.53 -3.69
CA HIS A 50 4.75 -3.00 -4.52
C HIS A 50 5.80 -4.06 -4.89
N ILE A 51 6.84 -3.64 -5.60
CA ILE A 51 7.95 -4.50 -5.98
C ILE A 51 8.92 -4.66 -4.80
N GLY A 52 9.34 -5.89 -4.53
CA GLY A 52 10.36 -6.16 -3.53
C GLY A 52 10.62 -7.65 -3.39
N ASN A 53 11.78 -7.99 -2.84
CA ASN A 53 12.20 -9.38 -2.66
C ASN A 53 12.64 -9.69 -1.23
N SER A 54 12.30 -8.82 -0.29
CA SER A 54 12.68 -8.93 1.11
C SER A 54 11.49 -8.54 2.00
N TYR A 55 11.69 -8.61 3.30
CA TYR A 55 10.65 -8.18 4.24
C TYR A 55 10.35 -6.69 4.12
N THR A 56 9.18 -6.30 4.61
CA THR A 56 8.75 -4.89 4.68
C THR A 56 8.27 -4.57 6.10
N LEU A 57 8.03 -3.29 6.36
CA LEU A 57 7.49 -2.84 7.65
C LEU A 57 5.96 -2.95 7.73
N GLY A 58 5.31 -3.46 6.69
CA GLY A 58 3.85 -3.61 6.65
C GLY A 58 3.28 -3.76 5.26
N CYS A 59 3.99 -3.27 4.24
CA CYS A 59 3.56 -3.40 2.84
C CYS A 59 3.65 -4.86 2.37
N THR A 60 2.94 -5.15 1.28
CA THR A 60 3.06 -6.44 0.58
C THR A 60 3.98 -6.25 -0.63
N ALA A 61 5.00 -7.07 -0.75
CA ALA A 61 5.97 -6.97 -1.83
C ALA A 61 6.15 -8.31 -2.54
N THR A 62 6.32 -8.25 -3.87
CA THR A 62 6.59 -9.42 -4.69
C THR A 62 7.38 -9.01 -5.94
N SER A 63 7.68 -9.95 -6.83
CA SER A 63 8.44 -9.67 -8.04
C SER A 63 7.73 -8.66 -8.96
N VAL A 64 8.51 -7.96 -9.81
CA VAL A 64 7.94 -7.03 -10.78
C VAL A 64 6.95 -7.71 -11.73
N ALA A 65 7.24 -8.95 -12.14
CA ALA A 65 6.35 -9.71 -13.01
C ALA A 65 4.99 -9.97 -12.34
N ASN A 66 4.99 -10.34 -11.07
CA ASN A 66 3.77 -10.58 -10.30
C ASN A 66 2.97 -9.29 -10.09
N VAL A 67 3.63 -8.19 -9.75
CA VAL A 67 2.95 -6.89 -9.57
C VAL A 67 2.28 -6.46 -10.87
N LYS A 68 2.99 -6.56 -12.01
CA LYS A 68 2.42 -6.23 -13.32
C LYS A 68 1.21 -7.10 -13.67
N GLN A 69 1.29 -8.39 -13.41
CA GLN A 69 0.19 -9.32 -13.69
C GLN A 69 -1.05 -9.00 -12.85
N ILE A 70 -0.86 -8.73 -11.57
CA ILE A 70 -1.96 -8.36 -10.67
C ILE A 70 -2.57 -7.03 -11.09
N LEU A 71 -1.76 -6.02 -11.44
CA LEU A 71 -2.26 -4.74 -11.92
C LEU A 71 -3.14 -4.86 -13.15
N LYS A 72 -2.78 -5.75 -14.09
CA LYS A 72 -3.60 -6.02 -15.28
C LYS A 72 -4.93 -6.68 -14.94
N TRP A 73 -4.96 -7.50 -13.89
CA TRP A 73 -6.14 -8.21 -13.44
C TRP A 73 -7.09 -7.32 -12.63
N LEU A 74 -6.54 -6.37 -11.84
CA LEU A 74 -7.34 -5.54 -10.95
C LEU A 74 -8.31 -4.64 -11.73
N ASP A 75 -9.56 -4.64 -11.29
CA ASP A 75 -10.59 -3.74 -11.77
C ASP A 75 -11.29 -3.09 -10.56
N PRO A 76 -11.05 -1.80 -10.30
CA PRO A 76 -11.65 -1.11 -9.17
C PRO A 76 -13.19 -1.17 -9.14
N LYS A 77 -13.81 -1.27 -10.30
CA LYS A 77 -15.28 -1.36 -10.41
C LYS A 77 -15.82 -2.66 -9.83
N LYS A 78 -15.00 -3.70 -9.77
CA LYS A 78 -15.38 -5.01 -9.21
C LYS A 78 -15.09 -5.12 -7.72
N LYS A 79 -14.63 -4.07 -7.09
CA LYS A 79 -14.33 -3.98 -5.66
C LYS A 79 -13.45 -5.14 -5.17
N PRO A 80 -12.25 -5.28 -5.72
CA PRO A 80 -11.36 -6.37 -5.33
C PRO A 80 -10.99 -6.28 -3.85
N VAL A 81 -10.79 -7.44 -3.24
CA VAL A 81 -10.44 -7.56 -1.82
C VAL A 81 -9.13 -8.31 -1.71
N ILE A 82 -8.27 -7.90 -0.78
CA ILE A 82 -7.06 -8.63 -0.42
C ILE A 82 -7.24 -9.23 0.97
N ILE A 83 -6.89 -10.51 1.11
CA ILE A 83 -6.88 -11.21 2.40
C ILE A 83 -5.45 -11.70 2.62
N GLN A 84 -4.86 -11.25 3.72
CA GLN A 84 -3.49 -11.57 4.10
C GLN A 84 -3.47 -12.13 5.50
N THR A 85 -3.19 -13.44 5.60
CA THR A 85 -3.26 -14.16 6.87
C THR A 85 -2.33 -15.37 6.81
N PRO A 86 -1.90 -15.93 7.95
CA PRO A 86 -1.22 -17.22 7.96
C PRO A 86 -2.06 -18.30 7.30
N ILE A 87 -1.40 -19.20 6.57
CA ILE A 87 -2.10 -20.27 5.81
C ILE A 87 -3.08 -21.04 6.68
N LYS A 88 -2.69 -21.37 7.90
CA LYS A 88 -3.52 -22.12 8.86
C LYS A 88 -4.82 -21.41 9.25
N GLU A 89 -4.93 -20.13 8.98
CA GLU A 89 -6.10 -19.32 9.32
C GLU A 89 -6.90 -18.90 8.09
N LEU A 90 -6.45 -19.28 6.90
CA LEU A 90 -7.06 -18.83 5.64
C LEU A 90 -8.52 -19.26 5.50
N ASN A 91 -8.91 -20.40 6.04
CA ASN A 91 -10.27 -20.89 5.97
C ASN A 91 -11.29 -20.11 6.81
N LYS A 92 -10.84 -19.13 7.58
CA LYS A 92 -11.72 -18.23 8.35
C LYS A 92 -12.33 -17.12 7.49
N TYR A 93 -11.88 -16.97 6.25
CA TYR A 93 -12.25 -15.86 5.38
C TYR A 93 -12.95 -16.25 4.11
#